data_97f03625ca8adf241ebb4dac5a400b39
#
_entry.id   97f03625ca8adf241ebb4dac5a400b39
#
_cell.length_a   1.000
_cell.length_b   1.000
_cell.length_c   1.000
_cell.angle_alpha   90.00
_cell.angle_beta   90.00
_cell.angle_gamma   90.00
#
_symmetry.space_group_name_H-M   'P 1'
#
loop_
_entity.id
_entity.type
_entity.pdbx_description
1 polymer ?
#
loop_
_entity_poly.entity_id
_entity_poly.type
_entity_poly.pdbx_seq_one_letter_code
_entity_poly.pdbx_strand_id
1 'polypeptide(L)'
;MGSEMCIRDRSTLMKILMGMYKKDSGSLSVLGSDEAYTNPDQALKAGVAMIHQELNPIPDMSVAENIFLGKEKRKWIFTSKKEQEKESKRYLDMLGIDLEPSVLMRELSVSEMQMVEIAKALSYGARIIIMDEPTSAITEAEVEKLFQNIKMLKERGTGIIYISHKMDELFEISDRITVLRDGQYVFSKKTKDLCPNDLIKAMVGREITEIYPESKSKIGEVILKVKHASRKGEFKKIDFELRKGEKLGIAGLMGAGRTELMMAVFGAAKLEEGEIEIGGVPVRIQSPKDAIRQKIALVTEDRKRYGLNLTASVEDNAVSVIESSLSKFGFYRRKLGRKAAEEMIS
;
A
#
# COMPACT_ATOMS: atom_id res chain seq x y z
N MET A 1 15.18 1.96 -8.21
CA MET A 1 15.78 1.03 -7.22
C MET A 1 16.00 1.63 -5.82
N GLY A 2 16.06 2.96 -5.65
CA GLY A 2 16.31 3.58 -4.33
C GLY A 2 15.12 3.71 -3.37
N SER A 3 13.88 3.75 -3.85
CA SER A 3 12.72 4.06 -2.98
C SER A 3 12.21 2.87 -2.15
N GLU A 4 12.23 1.66 -2.68
CA GLU A 4 11.74 0.48 -1.93
C GLU A 4 12.69 0.03 -0.81
N MET A 5 14.01 0.22 -0.96
CA MET A 5 14.97 -0.09 0.10
C MET A 5 14.82 0.86 1.30
N CYS A 6 14.58 2.15 1.05
CA CYS A 6 14.32 3.13 2.12
C CYS A 6 13.02 2.87 2.91
N ILE A 7 12.00 2.31 2.28
CA ILE A 7 10.73 1.93 2.93
C ILE A 7 10.96 0.75 3.89
N ARG A 8 11.70 -0.27 3.47
CA ARG A 8 12.02 -1.45 4.28
C ARG A 8 12.71 -1.10 5.58
N ASP A 9 13.66 -0.17 5.56
CA ASP A 9 14.46 0.17 6.73
C ASP A 9 13.65 0.86 7.82
N ARG A 10 12.76 1.78 7.43
CA ARG A 10 11.87 2.50 8.35
C ARG A 10 10.89 1.54 9.04
N SER A 11 10.21 0.71 8.27
CA SER A 11 9.27 -0.28 8.81
C SER A 11 9.98 -1.35 9.66
N THR A 12 11.24 -1.70 9.35
CA THR A 12 12.05 -2.62 10.16
C THR A 12 12.34 -2.03 11.54
N LEU A 13 12.73 -0.75 11.61
CA LEU A 13 12.97 -0.06 12.89
C LEU A 13 11.68 -0.05 13.73
N MET A 14 10.53 0.20 13.13
CA MET A 14 9.24 0.18 13.85
C MET A 14 8.87 -1.23 14.33
N LYS A 15 9.17 -2.27 13.56
CA LYS A 15 8.97 -3.66 13.97
C LYS A 15 9.85 -4.06 15.16
N ILE A 16 11.07 -3.51 15.25
CA ILE A 16 11.93 -3.67 16.43
C ILE A 16 11.31 -2.94 17.63
N LEU A 17 10.82 -1.71 17.46
CA LEU A 17 10.14 -0.95 18.50
C LEU A 17 8.91 -1.68 19.04
N MET A 18 8.18 -2.38 18.16
CA MET A 18 7.02 -3.19 18.53
C MET A 18 7.37 -4.57 19.09
N GLY A 19 8.65 -4.94 19.19
CA GLY A 19 9.08 -6.27 19.65
C GLY A 19 8.77 -7.41 18.67
N MET A 20 8.47 -7.10 17.39
CA MET A 20 8.30 -8.11 16.36
C MET A 20 9.65 -8.68 15.90
N TYR A 21 10.69 -7.85 15.91
CA TYR A 21 12.06 -8.24 15.62
C TYR A 21 12.95 -7.92 16.80
N LYS A 22 13.93 -8.80 17.04
CA LYS A 22 14.96 -8.58 18.07
C LYS A 22 15.98 -7.57 17.53
N LYS A 23 16.36 -6.61 18.38
CA LYS A 23 17.47 -5.71 18.07
C LYS A 23 18.81 -6.46 18.19
N ASP A 24 19.75 -6.17 17.31
CA ASP A 24 21.11 -6.74 17.35
C ASP A 24 21.98 -5.99 18.34
N SER A 25 21.82 -4.66 18.43
CA SER A 25 22.62 -3.79 19.32
C SER A 25 21.86 -2.50 19.65
N GLY A 26 22.45 -1.66 20.49
CA GLY A 26 21.90 -0.37 20.89
C GLY A 26 20.93 -0.46 22.08
N SER A 27 20.44 0.69 22.54
CA SER A 27 19.46 0.82 23.61
C SER A 27 18.12 1.33 23.06
N LEU A 28 17.04 0.92 23.68
CA LEU A 28 15.68 1.39 23.40
C LEU A 28 15.07 1.83 24.72
N SER A 29 14.70 3.10 24.82
CA SER A 29 13.98 3.65 25.96
C SER A 29 12.63 4.14 25.50
N VAL A 30 11.55 3.65 26.12
CA VAL A 30 10.17 4.01 25.79
C VAL A 30 9.44 4.39 27.06
N LEU A 31 8.92 5.62 27.09
CA LEU A 31 8.18 6.17 28.22
C LEU A 31 8.93 6.09 29.56
N GLY A 32 10.28 6.17 29.52
CA GLY A 32 11.14 6.11 30.68
C GLY A 32 11.52 4.70 31.15
N SER A 33 11.14 3.67 30.40
CA SER A 33 11.59 2.28 30.60
C SER A 33 12.64 1.92 29.54
N ASP A 34 13.74 1.30 29.96
CA ASP A 34 14.80 0.84 29.10
C ASP A 34 14.65 -0.63 28.69
N GLU A 35 13.46 -1.19 28.88
CA GLU A 35 13.18 -2.57 28.51
C GLU A 35 12.88 -2.70 27.01
N ALA A 36 13.60 -3.61 26.37
CA ALA A 36 13.29 -4.00 24.99
C ALA A 36 12.11 -4.97 24.98
N TYR A 37 11.09 -4.68 24.19
CA TYR A 37 9.97 -5.59 24.01
C TYR A 37 10.40 -6.82 23.20
N THR A 38 9.93 -7.99 23.61
CA THR A 38 10.21 -9.27 22.94
C THR A 38 9.04 -9.79 22.11
N ASN A 39 7.90 -9.11 22.23
CA ASN A 39 6.70 -9.39 21.43
C ASN A 39 5.78 -8.15 21.40
N PRO A 40 4.84 -8.08 20.44
CA PRO A 40 3.92 -6.95 20.28
C PRO A 40 2.99 -6.71 21.48
N ASP A 41 2.62 -7.74 22.21
CA ASP A 41 1.74 -7.61 23.37
C ASP A 41 2.39 -6.79 24.50
N GLN A 42 3.70 -6.93 24.70
CA GLN A 42 4.47 -6.10 25.64
C GLN A 42 4.49 -4.63 25.21
N ALA A 43 4.69 -4.36 23.92
CA ALA A 43 4.67 -2.99 23.39
C ALA A 43 3.29 -2.34 23.57
N LEU A 44 2.22 -3.08 23.26
CA LEU A 44 0.84 -2.61 23.45
C LEU A 44 0.53 -2.32 24.94
N LYS A 45 0.94 -3.20 25.85
CA LYS A 45 0.78 -3.00 27.31
C LYS A 45 1.57 -1.81 27.82
N ALA A 46 2.72 -1.52 27.22
CA ALA A 46 3.52 -0.33 27.53
C ALA A 46 2.96 0.96 26.90
N GLY A 47 1.90 0.87 26.13
CA GLY A 47 1.24 2.02 25.49
C GLY A 47 1.80 2.41 24.13
N VAL A 48 2.44 1.48 23.42
CA VAL A 48 2.88 1.66 22.03
C VAL A 48 2.00 0.83 21.11
N ALA A 49 1.34 1.44 20.15
CA ALA A 49 0.54 0.77 19.14
C ALA A 49 1.06 1.10 17.72
N MET A 50 0.85 0.19 16.78
CA MET A 50 1.22 0.37 15.39
C MET A 50 0.04 0.10 14.47
N ILE A 51 -0.21 1.03 13.56
CA ILE A 51 -1.15 0.89 12.45
C ILE A 51 -0.31 0.55 11.23
N HIS A 52 -0.53 -0.63 10.69
CA HIS A 52 0.23 -1.15 9.56
C HIS A 52 -0.28 -0.58 8.24
N GLN A 53 0.59 -0.51 7.24
CA GLN A 53 0.25 -0.13 5.87
C GLN A 53 -0.83 -1.04 5.27
N GLU A 54 -0.74 -2.35 5.51
CA GLU A 54 -1.79 -3.30 5.14
C GLU A 54 -2.67 -3.54 6.35
N LEU A 55 -3.91 -3.06 6.26
CA LEU A 55 -4.91 -3.31 7.30
C LEU A 55 -5.31 -4.79 7.27
N ASN A 56 -5.30 -5.44 8.41
CA ASN A 56 -5.66 -6.85 8.55
C ASN A 56 -6.79 -7.03 9.58
N PRO A 57 -7.94 -6.38 9.41
CA PRO A 57 -9.09 -6.62 10.27
C PRO A 57 -9.63 -8.03 10.01
N ILE A 58 -10.37 -8.56 10.98
CA ILE A 58 -11.14 -9.80 10.77
C ILE A 58 -12.46 -9.43 10.09
N PRO A 59 -12.66 -9.75 8.78
CA PRO A 59 -13.76 -9.21 7.99
C PRO A 59 -15.16 -9.60 8.50
N ASP A 60 -15.28 -10.80 9.08
CA ASP A 60 -16.54 -11.37 9.55
C ASP A 60 -16.85 -11.02 11.02
N MET A 61 -16.02 -10.22 11.65
CA MET A 61 -16.26 -9.66 12.97
C MET A 61 -16.76 -8.22 12.87
N SER A 62 -17.56 -7.80 13.87
CA SER A 62 -18.01 -6.41 13.97
C SER A 62 -16.86 -5.46 14.33
N VAL A 63 -17.09 -4.17 14.14
CA VAL A 63 -16.18 -3.09 14.57
C VAL A 63 -15.84 -3.24 16.05
N ALA A 64 -16.83 -3.45 16.91
CA ALA A 64 -16.61 -3.64 18.36
C ALA A 64 -15.74 -4.84 18.66
N GLU A 65 -15.98 -5.96 18.00
CA GLU A 65 -15.17 -7.18 18.19
C GLU A 65 -13.73 -6.99 17.71
N ASN A 66 -13.50 -6.28 16.61
CA ASN A 66 -12.15 -5.97 16.13
C ASN A 66 -11.41 -5.01 17.06
N ILE A 67 -12.07 -3.97 17.61
CA ILE A 67 -11.46 -3.03 18.57
C ILE A 67 -11.04 -3.75 19.85
N PHE A 68 -11.84 -4.70 20.34
CA PHE A 68 -11.58 -5.42 21.58
C PHE A 68 -10.98 -6.82 21.40
N LEU A 69 -10.52 -7.14 20.20
CA LEU A 69 -9.87 -8.42 19.90
C LEU A 69 -8.69 -8.68 20.87
N GLY A 70 -8.71 -9.84 21.54
CA GLY A 70 -7.69 -10.23 22.52
C GLY A 70 -7.80 -9.56 23.91
N LYS A 71 -8.82 -8.70 24.12
CA LYS A 71 -9.13 -8.05 25.42
C LYS A 71 -10.64 -7.89 25.60
N GLU A 72 -11.37 -8.91 25.20
CA GLU A 72 -12.82 -8.91 25.23
C GLU A 72 -13.34 -8.57 26.63
N LYS A 73 -14.31 -7.68 26.69
CA LYS A 73 -14.99 -7.34 27.95
C LYS A 73 -15.81 -8.54 28.38
N ARG A 74 -15.51 -9.01 29.59
CA ARG A 74 -16.16 -10.18 30.18
C ARG A 74 -17.05 -9.77 31.35
N LYS A 75 -18.24 -10.32 31.34
CA LYS A 75 -19.10 -10.33 32.54
C LYS A 75 -19.18 -11.76 33.02
N TRP A 76 -18.44 -12.07 34.11
CA TRP A 76 -18.19 -13.42 34.60
C TRP A 76 -17.37 -14.22 33.55
N ILE A 77 -17.93 -15.33 33.05
CA ILE A 77 -17.30 -16.25 32.08
C ILE A 77 -17.66 -15.86 30.61
N PHE A 78 -18.67 -14.99 30.41
CA PHE A 78 -19.19 -14.65 29.08
C PHE A 78 -18.69 -13.29 28.61
N THR A 79 -18.42 -13.16 27.31
CA THR A 79 -18.14 -11.89 26.69
C THR A 79 -19.40 -11.03 26.66
N SER A 80 -19.29 -9.77 27.07
CA SER A 80 -20.40 -8.82 27.06
C SER A 80 -20.38 -7.98 25.76
N LYS A 81 -21.11 -8.44 24.77
CA LYS A 81 -21.21 -7.75 23.47
C LYS A 81 -21.71 -6.30 23.63
N LYS A 82 -22.75 -6.09 24.44
CA LYS A 82 -23.31 -4.74 24.71
C LYS A 82 -22.28 -3.79 25.33
N GLU A 83 -21.42 -4.28 26.20
CA GLU A 83 -20.38 -3.45 26.82
C GLU A 83 -19.27 -3.12 25.87
N GLN A 84 -18.87 -4.08 25.00
CA GLN A 84 -17.93 -3.84 23.92
C GLN A 84 -18.47 -2.80 22.93
N GLU A 85 -19.72 -2.91 22.49
CA GLU A 85 -20.36 -1.94 21.60
C GLU A 85 -20.41 -0.54 22.23
N LYS A 86 -20.82 -0.45 23.49
CA LYS A 86 -20.87 0.83 24.20
C LYS A 86 -19.49 1.51 24.31
N GLU A 87 -18.47 0.74 24.69
CA GLU A 87 -17.12 1.30 24.78
C GLU A 87 -16.52 1.61 23.41
N SER A 88 -16.78 0.77 22.40
CA SER A 88 -16.35 1.04 21.02
C SER A 88 -16.94 2.34 20.50
N LYS A 89 -18.25 2.58 20.72
CA LYS A 89 -18.90 3.82 20.32
C LYS A 89 -18.22 5.04 20.93
N ARG A 90 -17.80 4.95 22.18
CA ARG A 90 -17.06 6.04 22.85
C ARG A 90 -15.75 6.38 22.14
N TYR A 91 -14.97 5.38 21.65
CA TYR A 91 -13.74 5.64 20.91
C TYR A 91 -14.02 6.19 19.51
N LEU A 92 -15.06 5.69 18.84
CA LEU A 92 -15.50 6.17 17.54
C LEU A 92 -15.98 7.63 17.62
N ASP A 93 -16.82 7.95 18.61
CA ASP A 93 -17.31 9.31 18.85
C ASP A 93 -16.16 10.28 19.18
N MET A 94 -15.14 9.81 19.94
CA MET A 94 -13.94 10.59 20.26
C MET A 94 -13.16 10.97 18.98
N LEU A 95 -13.18 10.13 17.96
CA LEU A 95 -12.54 10.35 16.66
C LEU A 95 -13.48 11.05 15.66
N GLY A 96 -14.71 11.41 16.07
CA GLY A 96 -15.70 12.03 15.19
C GLY A 96 -16.19 11.11 14.07
N ILE A 97 -16.23 9.80 14.32
CA ILE A 97 -16.61 8.78 13.34
C ILE A 97 -18.05 8.35 13.60
N ASP A 98 -18.90 8.61 12.62
CA ASP A 98 -20.29 8.15 12.64
C ASP A 98 -20.38 6.73 12.11
N LEU A 99 -20.08 5.76 12.96
CA LEU A 99 -20.07 4.34 12.65
C LEU A 99 -20.73 3.56 13.77
N GLU A 100 -21.60 2.62 13.41
CA GLU A 100 -22.22 1.73 14.40
C GLU A 100 -21.28 0.57 14.74
N PRO A 101 -21.02 0.31 16.04
CA PRO A 101 -20.10 -0.74 16.49
C PRO A 101 -20.46 -2.16 16.08
N SER A 102 -21.74 -2.41 15.71
CA SER A 102 -22.23 -3.72 15.27
C SER A 102 -22.01 -4.03 13.79
N VAL A 103 -21.62 -3.03 12.97
CA VAL A 103 -21.35 -3.21 11.54
C VAL A 103 -20.14 -4.14 11.35
N LEU A 104 -20.19 -5.01 10.34
CA LEU A 104 -19.09 -5.92 10.04
C LEU A 104 -17.95 -5.19 9.31
N MET A 105 -16.71 -5.55 9.64
CA MET A 105 -15.54 -4.91 9.03
C MET A 105 -15.52 -5.01 7.49
N ARG A 106 -16.02 -6.09 6.90
CA ARG A 106 -16.11 -6.26 5.44
C ARG A 106 -17.02 -5.26 4.72
N GLU A 107 -17.91 -4.57 5.46
CA GLU A 107 -18.85 -3.59 4.91
C GLU A 107 -18.23 -2.18 4.89
N LEU A 108 -17.08 -1.99 5.52
CA LEU A 108 -16.41 -0.71 5.67
C LEU A 108 -15.53 -0.38 4.46
N SER A 109 -15.42 0.90 4.16
CA SER A 109 -14.36 1.43 3.30
C SER A 109 -12.98 1.28 3.96
N VAL A 110 -11.92 1.37 3.16
CA VAL A 110 -10.53 1.32 3.67
C VAL A 110 -10.26 2.43 4.69
N SER A 111 -10.80 3.61 4.46
CA SER A 111 -10.69 4.75 5.37
C SER A 111 -11.38 4.49 6.71
N GLU A 112 -12.59 3.94 6.70
CA GLU A 112 -13.29 3.57 7.93
C GLU A 112 -12.56 2.47 8.70
N MET A 113 -12.05 1.44 7.99
CA MET A 113 -11.22 0.39 8.62
C MET A 113 -9.99 0.99 9.30
N GLN A 114 -9.36 1.98 8.69
CA GLN A 114 -8.21 2.68 9.27
C GLN A 114 -8.58 3.45 10.53
N MET A 115 -9.72 4.12 10.53
CA MET A 115 -10.22 4.79 11.72
C MET A 115 -10.53 3.80 12.86
N VAL A 116 -11.04 2.62 12.53
CA VAL A 116 -11.25 1.53 13.50
C VAL A 116 -9.93 1.05 14.08
N GLU A 117 -8.85 0.95 13.32
CA GLU A 117 -7.52 0.60 13.84
C GLU A 117 -6.97 1.70 14.77
N ILE A 118 -7.24 2.98 14.49
CA ILE A 118 -6.91 4.08 15.43
C ILE A 118 -7.73 3.94 16.73
N ALA A 119 -9.05 3.69 16.63
CA ALA A 119 -9.90 3.46 17.78
C ALA A 119 -9.43 2.25 18.63
N LYS A 120 -8.99 1.19 17.96
CA LYS A 120 -8.38 0.01 18.58
C LYS A 120 -7.10 0.38 19.34
N ALA A 121 -6.18 1.15 18.73
CA ALA A 121 -4.97 1.63 19.38
C ALA A 121 -5.30 2.45 20.65
N LEU A 122 -6.25 3.36 20.58
CA LEU A 122 -6.73 4.14 21.72
C LEU A 122 -7.32 3.26 22.82
N SER A 123 -8.04 2.20 22.47
CA SER A 123 -8.65 1.26 23.40
C SER A 123 -7.63 0.43 24.21
N TYR A 124 -6.37 0.38 23.74
CA TYR A 124 -5.22 -0.14 24.51
C TYR A 124 -4.55 0.94 25.38
N GLY A 125 -5.06 2.18 25.39
CA GLY A 125 -4.44 3.28 26.10
C GLY A 125 -3.12 3.71 25.48
N ALA A 126 -3.00 3.61 24.16
CA ALA A 126 -1.78 3.96 23.46
C ALA A 126 -1.37 5.42 23.74
N ARG A 127 -0.14 5.60 24.20
CA ARG A 127 0.52 6.89 24.39
C ARG A 127 1.44 7.24 23.22
N ILE A 128 1.83 6.22 22.44
CA ILE A 128 2.60 6.35 21.21
C ILE A 128 1.88 5.54 20.14
N ILE A 129 1.56 6.19 19.01
CA ILE A 129 0.94 5.53 17.86
C ILE A 129 1.89 5.67 16.66
N ILE A 130 2.30 4.54 16.10
CA ILE A 130 3.09 4.45 14.88
C ILE A 130 2.13 4.26 13.72
N MET A 131 2.22 5.09 12.69
CA MET A 131 1.42 5.02 11.46
C MET A 131 2.35 4.80 10.28
N ASP A 132 2.27 3.63 9.65
CA ASP A 132 3.13 3.26 8.52
C ASP A 132 2.36 3.43 7.21
N GLU A 133 2.66 4.50 6.47
CA GLU A 133 2.03 4.92 5.20
C GLU A 133 0.48 4.93 5.23
N PRO A 134 -0.14 5.61 6.21
CA PRO A 134 -1.58 5.48 6.43
C PRO A 134 -2.44 6.07 5.30
N THR A 135 -1.87 6.85 4.39
CA THR A 135 -2.59 7.52 3.30
C THR A 135 -2.46 6.82 1.95
N SER A 136 -1.86 5.63 1.90
CA SER A 136 -1.56 4.94 0.64
C SER A 136 -2.80 4.50 -0.15
N ALA A 137 -3.93 4.28 0.53
CA ALA A 137 -5.15 3.71 -0.06
C ALA A 137 -6.43 4.54 0.22
N ILE A 138 -6.29 5.83 0.54
CA ILE A 138 -7.39 6.73 0.86
C ILE A 138 -7.38 8.00 0.01
N THR A 139 -8.53 8.64 -0.15
CA THR A 139 -8.72 9.86 -0.94
C THR A 139 -8.19 11.11 -0.20
N GLU A 140 -7.97 12.22 -0.91
CA GLU A 140 -7.53 13.49 -0.31
C GLU A 140 -8.48 13.99 0.80
N ALA A 141 -9.79 13.89 0.60
CA ALA A 141 -10.76 14.28 1.63
C ALA A 141 -10.67 13.40 2.90
N GLU A 142 -10.33 12.13 2.75
CA GLU A 142 -10.11 11.22 3.87
C GLU A 142 -8.77 11.47 4.55
N VAL A 143 -7.74 11.89 3.81
CA VAL A 143 -6.45 12.33 4.36
C VAL A 143 -6.65 13.53 5.29
N GLU A 144 -7.44 14.52 4.88
CA GLU A 144 -7.74 15.68 5.73
C GLU A 144 -8.40 15.27 7.06
N LYS A 145 -9.36 14.34 7.03
CA LYS A 145 -9.99 13.79 8.24
C LYS A 145 -8.98 13.07 9.14
N LEU A 146 -8.12 12.25 8.54
CA LEU A 146 -7.04 11.58 9.27
C LEU A 146 -6.13 12.60 9.95
N PHE A 147 -5.73 13.67 9.27
CA PHE A 147 -4.86 14.71 9.83
C PHE A 147 -5.53 15.48 10.95
N GLN A 148 -6.84 15.76 10.87
CA GLN A 148 -7.60 16.34 11.97
C GLN A 148 -7.56 15.42 13.20
N ASN A 149 -7.76 14.13 13.02
CA ASN A 149 -7.67 13.14 14.10
C ASN A 149 -6.27 13.07 14.70
N ILE A 150 -5.21 13.10 13.89
CA ILE A 150 -3.83 13.13 14.37
C ILE A 150 -3.56 14.40 15.19
N LYS A 151 -4.00 15.57 14.73
CA LYS A 151 -3.88 16.83 15.46
C LYS A 151 -4.58 16.77 16.82
N MET A 152 -5.82 16.25 16.85
CA MET A 152 -6.57 16.05 18.09
C MET A 152 -5.89 15.06 19.06
N LEU A 153 -5.34 13.96 18.58
CA LEU A 153 -4.59 12.99 19.38
C LEU A 153 -3.32 13.61 19.97
N LYS A 154 -2.59 14.41 19.18
CA LYS A 154 -1.41 15.16 19.63
C LYS A 154 -1.77 16.14 20.76
N GLU A 155 -2.86 16.89 20.64
CA GLU A 155 -3.35 17.81 21.67
C GLU A 155 -3.70 17.09 22.98
N ARG A 156 -4.09 15.82 22.90
CA ARG A 156 -4.32 14.94 24.07
C ARG A 156 -3.06 14.31 24.64
N GLY A 157 -1.88 14.66 24.10
CA GLY A 157 -0.59 14.18 24.58
C GLY A 157 -0.16 12.82 24.01
N THR A 158 -0.80 12.32 22.96
CA THR A 158 -0.35 11.12 22.26
C THR A 158 0.83 11.47 21.36
N GLY A 159 1.95 10.75 21.49
CA GLY A 159 3.09 10.84 20.57
C GLY A 159 2.77 10.10 19.26
N ILE A 160 3.01 10.74 18.11
CA ILE A 160 2.75 10.13 16.81
C ILE A 160 4.09 9.96 16.07
N ILE A 161 4.34 8.75 15.59
CA ILE A 161 5.42 8.45 14.63
C ILE A 161 4.75 8.20 13.30
N TYR A 162 4.89 9.17 12.38
CA TYR A 162 4.25 9.15 11.09
C TYR A 162 5.27 8.80 10.00
N ILE A 163 5.07 7.69 9.28
CA ILE A 163 5.94 7.26 8.21
C ILE A 163 5.21 7.49 6.89
N SER A 164 5.81 8.28 6.00
CA SER A 164 5.31 8.53 4.65
C SER A 164 6.47 8.75 3.69
N HIS A 165 6.22 8.50 2.42
CA HIS A 165 7.09 8.91 1.32
C HIS A 165 6.56 10.19 0.62
N LYS A 166 5.36 10.64 0.98
CA LYS A 166 4.74 11.88 0.48
C LYS A 166 5.24 13.07 1.30
N MET A 167 6.02 13.92 0.66
CA MET A 167 6.65 15.05 1.36
C MET A 167 5.63 16.06 1.88
N ASP A 168 4.61 16.36 1.10
CA ASP A 168 3.58 17.33 1.47
C ASP A 168 2.93 16.95 2.80
N GLU A 169 2.64 15.66 3.01
CA GLU A 169 2.10 15.15 4.26
C GLU A 169 3.06 15.38 5.43
N LEU A 170 4.37 15.07 5.22
CA LEU A 170 5.38 15.24 6.27
C LEU A 170 5.54 16.71 6.68
N PHE A 171 5.51 17.61 5.70
CA PHE A 171 5.59 19.05 5.99
C PHE A 171 4.33 19.58 6.68
N GLU A 172 3.17 19.02 6.40
CA GLU A 172 1.92 19.47 7.02
C GLU A 172 1.76 18.99 8.46
N ILE A 173 2.11 17.71 8.75
CA ILE A 173 1.68 17.09 10.00
C ILE A 173 2.78 16.96 11.05
N SER A 174 4.07 16.95 10.65
CA SER A 174 5.15 16.65 11.57
C SER A 174 5.83 17.89 12.15
N ASP A 175 6.19 17.84 13.44
CA ASP A 175 7.00 18.86 14.11
C ASP A 175 8.49 18.70 13.81
N ARG A 176 8.91 17.44 13.57
CA ARG A 176 10.29 17.05 13.32
C ARG A 176 10.34 15.93 12.30
N ILE A 177 11.26 16.02 11.37
CA ILE A 177 11.50 15.00 10.35
C ILE A 177 12.85 14.33 10.61
N THR A 178 12.83 13.00 10.68
CA THR A 178 14.03 12.16 10.74
C THR A 178 14.19 11.42 9.43
N VAL A 179 15.34 11.55 8.79
CA VAL A 179 15.66 10.86 7.53
C VAL A 179 16.53 9.67 7.79
N LEU A 180 16.09 8.52 7.30
CA LEU A 180 16.87 7.28 7.20
C LEU A 180 17.09 6.98 5.71
N ARG A 181 18.30 6.52 5.35
CA ARG A 181 18.64 6.08 4.01
C ARG A 181 19.58 4.87 4.09
N ASP A 182 19.22 3.80 3.42
CA ASP A 182 19.97 2.55 3.38
C ASP A 182 20.31 2.03 4.80
N GLY A 183 19.31 2.07 5.71
CA GLY A 183 19.45 1.67 7.11
C GLY A 183 20.25 2.63 7.99
N GLN A 184 20.73 3.74 7.45
CA GLN A 184 21.56 4.70 8.18
C GLN A 184 20.80 5.97 8.53
N TYR A 185 21.09 6.51 9.70
CA TYR A 185 20.62 7.83 10.11
C TYR A 185 21.32 8.93 9.30
N VAL A 186 20.54 9.83 8.70
CA VAL A 186 21.08 10.98 7.97
C VAL A 186 21.01 12.24 8.82
N PHE A 187 19.80 12.63 9.25
CA PHE A 187 19.57 13.73 10.18
C PHE A 187 18.21 13.66 10.87
N SER A 188 18.05 14.46 11.95
CA SER A 188 16.75 14.78 12.54
C SER A 188 16.66 16.28 12.78
N LYS A 189 15.71 16.96 12.13
CA LYS A 189 15.55 18.43 12.20
C LYS A 189 14.09 18.81 12.42
N LYS A 190 13.85 20.03 12.94
CA LYS A 190 12.49 20.57 13.02
C LYS A 190 11.98 20.82 11.59
N THR A 191 10.72 20.51 11.33
CA THR A 191 10.12 20.65 10.00
C THR A 191 10.23 22.08 9.46
N LYS A 192 10.05 23.08 10.30
CA LYS A 192 10.18 24.50 9.94
C LYS A 192 11.57 24.92 9.46
N ASP A 193 12.60 24.14 9.78
CA ASP A 193 14.01 24.41 9.44
C ASP A 193 14.44 23.65 8.17
N LEU A 194 13.51 23.02 7.47
CA LEU A 194 13.73 22.20 6.28
C LEU A 194 12.96 22.76 5.08
N CYS A 195 13.53 22.60 3.91
CA CYS A 195 12.79 22.76 2.65
C CYS A 195 12.66 21.40 1.92
N PRO A 196 11.70 21.27 0.99
CA PRO A 196 11.49 20.01 0.24
C PRO A 196 12.74 19.50 -0.46
N ASN A 197 13.56 20.39 -1.02
CA ASN A 197 14.81 20.01 -1.69
C ASN A 197 15.84 19.40 -0.73
N ASP A 198 15.92 19.88 0.50
CA ASP A 198 16.82 19.30 1.52
C ASP A 198 16.42 17.86 1.84
N LEU A 199 15.11 17.61 1.91
CA LEU A 199 14.58 16.28 2.19
C LEU A 199 14.84 15.32 1.03
N ILE A 200 14.60 15.76 -0.22
CA ILE A 200 14.89 14.99 -1.44
C ILE A 200 16.38 14.61 -1.48
N LYS A 201 17.26 15.60 -1.29
CA LYS A 201 18.71 15.41 -1.29
C LYS A 201 19.15 14.38 -0.25
N ALA A 202 18.58 14.46 0.96
CA ALA A 202 18.88 13.53 2.05
C ALA A 202 18.38 12.11 1.77
N MET A 203 17.21 11.96 1.18
CA MET A 203 16.62 10.66 0.86
C MET A 203 17.30 9.98 -0.32
N VAL A 204 17.66 10.74 -1.37
CA VAL A 204 18.24 10.18 -2.62
C VAL A 204 19.77 10.16 -2.58
N GLY A 205 20.40 11.00 -1.77
CA GLY A 205 21.86 11.07 -1.62
C GLY A 205 22.58 11.85 -2.71
N ARG A 206 21.85 12.44 -3.66
CA ARG A 206 22.36 13.31 -4.72
C ARG A 206 21.36 14.41 -5.04
N GLU A 207 21.82 15.50 -5.60
CA GLU A 207 20.92 16.51 -6.16
C GLU A 207 20.17 15.91 -7.35
N ILE A 208 18.84 16.02 -7.35
CA ILE A 208 18.05 15.70 -8.54
C ILE A 208 17.95 17.00 -9.31
N THR A 209 18.80 17.16 -10.33
CA THR A 209 18.78 18.31 -11.23
C THR A 209 17.66 18.22 -12.26
N GLU A 210 17.25 16.99 -12.61
CA GLU A 210 16.15 16.73 -13.55
C GLU A 210 15.19 15.70 -12.94
N ILE A 211 14.00 16.16 -12.54
CA ILE A 211 12.95 15.27 -12.00
C ILE A 211 12.35 14.43 -13.13
N TYR A 212 12.26 14.98 -14.33
CA TYR A 212 11.72 14.33 -15.52
C TYR A 212 12.73 14.44 -16.68
N PRO A 213 13.59 13.42 -16.89
CA PRO A 213 14.50 13.43 -18.03
C PRO A 213 13.68 13.43 -19.32
N GLU A 214 14.07 14.32 -20.25
CA GLU A 214 13.43 14.39 -21.57
C GLU A 214 13.51 13.03 -22.28
N SER A 215 12.37 12.59 -22.80
CA SER A 215 12.31 11.35 -23.58
C SER A 215 13.01 11.60 -24.93
N LYS A 216 14.08 10.86 -25.21
CA LYS A 216 14.77 10.86 -26.50
C LYS A 216 14.10 9.95 -27.54
N SER A 217 13.00 9.26 -27.17
CA SER A 217 12.30 8.36 -28.08
C SER A 217 11.51 9.15 -29.12
N LYS A 218 11.66 8.76 -30.40
CA LYS A 218 10.83 9.29 -31.48
C LYS A 218 9.49 8.57 -31.47
N ILE A 219 8.40 9.36 -31.36
CA ILE A 219 7.04 8.83 -31.42
C ILE A 219 6.75 8.40 -32.86
N GLY A 220 6.33 7.15 -33.03
CA GLY A 220 6.05 6.55 -34.33
C GLY A 220 4.56 6.35 -34.59
N GLU A 221 4.25 5.30 -35.36
CA GLU A 221 2.90 4.88 -35.72
C GLU A 221 2.06 4.42 -34.55
N VAL A 222 0.72 4.42 -34.70
CA VAL A 222 -0.22 3.86 -33.71
C VAL A 222 -0.04 2.35 -33.65
N ILE A 223 0.29 1.83 -32.47
CA ILE A 223 0.48 0.40 -32.22
C ILE A 223 -0.69 -0.25 -31.49
N LEU A 224 -1.44 0.53 -30.71
CA LEU A 224 -2.65 0.08 -30.03
C LEU A 224 -3.72 1.17 -30.19
N LYS A 225 -4.93 0.76 -30.53
CA LYS A 225 -6.10 1.62 -30.57
C LYS A 225 -7.26 0.91 -29.89
N VAL A 226 -7.90 1.59 -28.95
CA VAL A 226 -9.10 1.13 -28.27
C VAL A 226 -10.24 2.07 -28.65
N LYS A 227 -11.38 1.51 -29.07
CA LYS A 227 -12.54 2.26 -29.56
C LYS A 227 -13.78 1.88 -28.78
N HIS A 228 -14.49 2.88 -28.23
CA HIS A 228 -15.78 2.77 -27.56
C HIS A 228 -15.83 1.69 -26.48
N ALA A 229 -14.69 1.46 -25.81
CA ALA A 229 -14.59 0.45 -24.77
C ALA A 229 -15.59 0.74 -23.63
N SER A 230 -16.42 -0.24 -23.30
CA SER A 230 -17.41 -0.11 -22.23
C SER A 230 -17.49 -1.40 -21.42
N ARG A 231 -17.71 -1.23 -20.11
CA ARG A 231 -18.07 -2.29 -19.18
C ARG A 231 -19.01 -1.73 -18.12
N LYS A 232 -20.16 -2.40 -17.95
CA LYS A 232 -21.24 -1.93 -17.09
C LYS A 232 -20.78 -1.73 -15.65
N GLY A 233 -21.03 -0.53 -15.13
CA GLY A 233 -20.70 -0.16 -13.75
C GLY A 233 -19.24 0.24 -13.50
N GLU A 234 -18.34 0.12 -14.49
CA GLU A 234 -16.92 0.40 -14.34
C GLU A 234 -16.44 1.54 -15.23
N PHE A 235 -16.65 1.46 -16.56
CA PHE A 235 -16.27 2.50 -17.52
C PHE A 235 -17.19 2.47 -18.75
N LYS A 236 -17.28 3.60 -19.47
CA LYS A 236 -18.19 3.73 -20.60
C LYS A 236 -17.60 4.57 -21.73
N LYS A 237 -17.63 4.01 -22.96
CA LYS A 237 -17.23 4.68 -24.21
C LYS A 237 -15.84 5.32 -24.14
N ILE A 238 -14.85 4.55 -23.72
CA ILE A 238 -13.47 5.01 -23.64
C ILE A 238 -12.77 4.78 -24.98
N ASP A 239 -12.14 5.82 -25.49
CA ASP A 239 -11.31 5.81 -26.71
C ASP A 239 -9.92 6.28 -26.37
N PHE A 240 -8.89 5.58 -26.85
CA PHE A 240 -7.50 6.03 -26.78
C PHE A 240 -6.63 5.33 -27.80
N GLU A 241 -5.49 5.95 -28.11
CA GLU A 241 -4.46 5.42 -28.98
C GLU A 241 -3.11 5.45 -28.26
N LEU A 242 -2.26 4.47 -28.54
CA LEU A 242 -0.88 4.42 -28.08
C LEU A 242 0.04 4.26 -29.27
N ARG A 243 1.06 5.10 -29.35
CA ARG A 243 2.04 5.10 -30.43
C ARG A 243 3.33 4.41 -30.04
N LYS A 244 4.05 3.92 -31.00
CA LYS A 244 5.38 3.33 -30.80
C LYS A 244 6.32 4.35 -30.15
N GLY A 245 6.96 3.97 -29.04
CA GLY A 245 7.87 4.85 -28.31
C GLY A 245 7.19 5.92 -27.44
N GLU A 246 5.86 5.92 -27.34
CA GLU A 246 5.07 6.83 -26.51
C GLU A 246 4.90 6.27 -25.11
N LYS A 247 4.81 7.18 -24.12
CA LYS A 247 4.34 6.92 -22.75
C LYS A 247 2.98 7.60 -22.59
N LEU A 248 1.89 6.83 -22.70
CA LEU A 248 0.53 7.35 -22.51
C LEU A 248 0.19 7.32 -21.02
N GLY A 249 -0.10 8.49 -20.44
CA GLY A 249 -0.60 8.60 -19.06
C GLY A 249 -2.12 8.53 -19.02
N ILE A 250 -2.69 7.66 -18.18
CA ILE A 250 -4.13 7.58 -17.93
C ILE A 250 -4.39 8.04 -16.50
N ALA A 251 -4.96 9.24 -16.34
CA ALA A 251 -5.26 9.85 -15.07
C ALA A 251 -6.75 9.71 -14.71
N GLY A 252 -7.05 9.77 -13.41
CA GLY A 252 -8.42 9.73 -12.88
C GLY A 252 -8.42 9.51 -11.36
N LEU A 253 -9.51 9.83 -10.70
CA LEU A 253 -9.69 9.59 -9.27
C LEU A 253 -9.78 8.09 -8.95
N MET A 254 -9.68 7.74 -7.67
CA MET A 254 -9.96 6.37 -7.22
C MET A 254 -11.38 5.96 -7.65
N GLY A 255 -11.52 4.72 -8.14
CA GLY A 255 -12.80 4.24 -8.66
C GLY A 255 -13.18 4.76 -10.06
N ALA A 256 -12.31 5.50 -10.76
CA ALA A 256 -12.57 5.99 -12.12
C ALA A 256 -12.49 4.89 -13.21
N GLY A 257 -12.30 3.63 -12.85
CA GLY A 257 -12.30 2.53 -13.81
C GLY A 257 -10.99 2.33 -14.59
N ARG A 258 -9.87 2.98 -14.16
CA ARG A 258 -8.58 2.89 -14.87
C ARG A 258 -8.01 1.46 -14.87
N THR A 259 -7.95 0.83 -13.71
CA THR A 259 -7.47 -0.54 -13.56
C THR A 259 -8.36 -1.52 -14.29
N GLU A 260 -9.67 -1.35 -14.17
CA GLU A 260 -10.70 -2.16 -14.84
C GLU A 260 -10.58 -2.08 -16.36
N LEU A 261 -10.33 -0.89 -16.91
CA LEU A 261 -10.08 -0.68 -18.34
C LEU A 261 -8.83 -1.45 -18.79
N MET A 262 -7.71 -1.33 -18.06
CA MET A 262 -6.48 -2.03 -18.41
C MET A 262 -6.61 -3.56 -18.27
N MET A 263 -7.34 -4.03 -17.26
CA MET A 263 -7.68 -5.45 -17.10
C MET A 263 -8.54 -5.96 -18.28
N ALA A 264 -9.46 -5.15 -18.78
CA ALA A 264 -10.26 -5.50 -19.96
C ALA A 264 -9.42 -5.52 -21.25
N VAL A 265 -8.54 -4.56 -21.45
CA VAL A 265 -7.60 -4.53 -22.59
C VAL A 265 -6.64 -5.72 -22.56
N PHE A 266 -6.22 -6.15 -21.37
CA PHE A 266 -5.35 -7.33 -21.19
C PHE A 266 -6.13 -8.66 -21.23
N GLY A 267 -7.48 -8.62 -21.28
CA GLY A 267 -8.31 -9.82 -21.30
C GLY A 267 -8.41 -10.56 -19.96
N ALA A 268 -7.97 -9.93 -18.86
CA ALA A 268 -8.19 -10.45 -17.50
C ALA A 268 -9.62 -10.15 -17.01
N ALA A 269 -10.30 -9.19 -17.64
CA ALA A 269 -11.70 -8.91 -17.49
C ALA A 269 -12.34 -8.87 -18.89
N LYS A 270 -13.66 -9.14 -18.96
CA LYS A 270 -14.36 -9.14 -20.26
C LYS A 270 -14.64 -7.70 -20.70
N LEU A 271 -14.24 -7.34 -21.91
CA LEU A 271 -14.73 -6.15 -22.58
C LEU A 271 -16.13 -6.44 -23.10
N GLU A 272 -17.15 -5.65 -22.71
CA GLU A 272 -18.54 -5.88 -23.09
C GLU A 272 -18.86 -5.24 -24.44
N GLU A 273 -18.36 -4.00 -24.67
CA GLU A 273 -18.52 -3.27 -25.92
C GLU A 273 -17.18 -2.61 -26.28
N GLY A 274 -17.00 -2.36 -27.56
CA GLY A 274 -15.83 -1.72 -28.12
C GLY A 274 -14.91 -2.67 -28.89
N GLU A 275 -13.87 -2.08 -29.47
CA GLU A 275 -12.91 -2.77 -30.33
C GLU A 275 -11.47 -2.45 -29.92
N ILE A 276 -10.61 -3.43 -30.10
CA ILE A 276 -9.15 -3.28 -29.89
C ILE A 276 -8.45 -3.55 -31.23
N GLU A 277 -7.61 -2.63 -31.67
CA GLU A 277 -6.76 -2.78 -32.87
C GLU A 277 -5.29 -2.76 -32.44
N ILE A 278 -4.49 -3.64 -33.02
CA ILE A 278 -3.04 -3.69 -32.85
C ILE A 278 -2.37 -3.56 -34.21
N GLY A 279 -1.52 -2.53 -34.37
CA GLY A 279 -0.90 -2.25 -35.67
C GLY A 279 -1.92 -2.03 -36.80
N GLY A 280 -3.10 -1.46 -36.49
CA GLY A 280 -4.19 -1.24 -37.43
C GLY A 280 -5.06 -2.46 -37.76
N VAL A 281 -4.81 -3.60 -37.11
CA VAL A 281 -5.59 -4.84 -37.32
C VAL A 281 -6.50 -5.06 -36.09
N PRO A 282 -7.82 -5.21 -36.30
CA PRO A 282 -8.73 -5.58 -35.22
C PRO A 282 -8.36 -6.94 -34.61
N VAL A 283 -8.29 -6.99 -33.28
CA VAL A 283 -7.97 -8.20 -32.54
C VAL A 283 -9.03 -8.50 -31.48
N ARG A 284 -9.27 -9.76 -31.22
CA ARG A 284 -10.17 -10.20 -30.17
C ARG A 284 -9.38 -10.76 -29.01
N ILE A 285 -9.35 -10.02 -27.90
CA ILE A 285 -8.68 -10.41 -26.67
C ILE A 285 -9.74 -10.89 -25.68
N GLN A 286 -9.77 -12.20 -25.40
CA GLN A 286 -10.73 -12.82 -24.48
C GLN A 286 -10.06 -13.40 -23.24
N SER A 287 -8.73 -13.46 -23.25
CA SER A 287 -7.95 -13.98 -22.14
C SER A 287 -6.58 -13.31 -22.09
N PRO A 288 -5.89 -13.32 -20.93
CA PRO A 288 -4.50 -12.88 -20.83
C PRO A 288 -3.56 -13.55 -21.83
N LYS A 289 -3.82 -14.82 -22.16
CA LYS A 289 -3.03 -15.55 -23.18
C LYS A 289 -3.13 -14.91 -24.56
N ASP A 290 -4.30 -14.37 -24.92
CA ASP A 290 -4.47 -13.68 -26.20
C ASP A 290 -3.69 -12.38 -26.21
N ALA A 291 -3.75 -11.60 -25.14
CA ALA A 291 -2.97 -10.36 -24.97
C ALA A 291 -1.46 -10.62 -25.05
N ILE A 292 -0.96 -11.66 -24.36
CA ILE A 292 0.44 -12.06 -24.40
C ILE A 292 0.89 -12.45 -25.81
N ARG A 293 0.05 -13.18 -26.57
CA ARG A 293 0.32 -13.49 -27.97
C ARG A 293 0.43 -12.25 -28.84
N GLN A 294 -0.33 -11.20 -28.50
CA GLN A 294 -0.24 -9.88 -29.13
C GLN A 294 0.87 -8.99 -28.56
N LYS A 295 1.73 -9.55 -27.69
CA LYS A 295 2.84 -8.85 -27.03
C LYS A 295 2.40 -7.70 -26.12
N ILE A 296 1.22 -7.79 -25.53
CA ILE A 296 0.77 -6.92 -24.45
C ILE A 296 1.14 -7.58 -23.13
N ALA A 297 1.72 -6.80 -22.22
CA ALA A 297 2.01 -7.20 -20.84
C ALA A 297 1.29 -6.28 -19.87
N LEU A 298 0.89 -6.80 -18.71
CA LEU A 298 0.27 -6.04 -17.64
C LEU A 298 1.09 -6.18 -16.36
N VAL A 299 1.49 -5.04 -15.79
CA VAL A 299 2.03 -4.97 -14.43
C VAL A 299 0.90 -4.48 -13.52
N THR A 300 0.49 -5.33 -12.57
CA THR A 300 -0.65 -5.07 -11.70
C THR A 300 -0.28 -4.22 -10.50
N GLU A 301 -1.23 -3.42 -10.00
CA GLU A 301 -1.09 -2.67 -8.74
C GLU A 301 -0.97 -3.63 -7.55
N ASP A 302 -1.91 -4.57 -7.40
CA ASP A 302 -1.84 -5.61 -6.38
C ASP A 302 -1.02 -6.81 -6.88
N ARG A 303 0.29 -6.73 -6.66
CA ARG A 303 1.25 -7.77 -7.02
C ARG A 303 1.02 -9.08 -6.27
N LYS A 304 0.51 -9.04 -5.03
CA LYS A 304 0.28 -10.25 -4.21
C LYS A 304 -0.89 -11.06 -4.70
N ARG A 305 -1.95 -10.40 -5.14
CA ARG A 305 -3.18 -11.05 -5.58
C ARG A 305 -3.15 -11.48 -7.04
N TYR A 306 -2.53 -10.65 -7.90
CA TYR A 306 -2.63 -10.81 -9.35
C TYR A 306 -1.28 -10.92 -10.07
N GLY A 307 -0.17 -10.54 -9.45
CA GLY A 307 1.11 -10.39 -10.14
C GLY A 307 2.14 -11.47 -9.84
N LEU A 308 2.14 -12.06 -8.65
CA LEU A 308 3.18 -12.99 -8.21
C LEU A 308 2.61 -14.26 -7.57
N ASN A 309 3.24 -15.38 -7.83
CA ASN A 309 3.07 -16.58 -7.01
C ASN A 309 4.03 -16.50 -5.81
N LEU A 310 3.51 -16.13 -4.64
CA LEU A 310 4.31 -15.87 -3.44
C LEU A 310 4.98 -17.11 -2.85
N THR A 311 4.53 -18.32 -3.23
CA THR A 311 5.13 -19.60 -2.80
C THR A 311 6.17 -20.13 -3.77
N ALA A 312 6.28 -19.54 -4.97
CA ALA A 312 7.24 -19.91 -5.98
C ALA A 312 8.55 -19.09 -5.86
N SER A 313 9.62 -19.61 -6.45
CA SER A 313 10.89 -18.91 -6.49
C SER A 313 10.85 -17.66 -7.40
N VAL A 314 11.84 -16.79 -7.30
CA VAL A 314 12.02 -15.65 -8.22
C VAL A 314 12.22 -16.17 -9.65
N GLU A 315 12.99 -17.25 -9.84
CA GLU A 315 13.20 -17.92 -11.13
C GLU A 315 11.85 -18.35 -11.74
N ASP A 316 11.02 -19.06 -10.97
CA ASP A 316 9.72 -19.55 -11.46
C ASP A 316 8.76 -18.42 -11.81
N ASN A 317 8.72 -17.36 -10.99
CA ASN A 317 7.91 -16.18 -11.28
C ASN A 317 8.38 -15.45 -12.55
N ALA A 318 9.69 -15.28 -12.74
CA ALA A 318 10.27 -14.60 -13.90
C ALA A 318 9.94 -15.32 -15.21
N VAL A 319 9.94 -16.67 -15.21
CA VAL A 319 9.71 -17.45 -16.42
C VAL A 319 8.28 -17.94 -16.59
N SER A 320 7.39 -17.72 -15.65
CA SER A 320 6.02 -18.26 -15.64
C SER A 320 5.25 -17.99 -16.95
N VAL A 321 5.39 -16.80 -17.52
CA VAL A 321 4.71 -16.38 -18.75
C VAL A 321 5.27 -17.07 -19.98
N ILE A 322 6.57 -17.43 -19.99
CA ILE A 322 7.28 -18.04 -21.11
C ILE A 322 7.54 -19.54 -20.92
N GLU A 323 7.05 -20.16 -19.85
CA GLU A 323 7.28 -21.55 -19.50
C GLU A 323 6.96 -22.52 -20.66
N SER A 324 5.88 -22.25 -21.39
CA SER A 324 5.50 -23.07 -22.55
C SER A 324 6.55 -23.06 -23.66
N SER A 325 7.26 -21.95 -23.87
CA SER A 325 8.34 -21.82 -24.85
C SER A 325 9.64 -22.52 -24.40
N LEU A 326 9.79 -22.67 -23.08
CA LEU A 326 10.93 -23.34 -22.45
C LEU A 326 10.71 -24.85 -22.29
N SER A 327 9.50 -25.33 -22.60
CA SER A 327 9.12 -26.73 -22.49
C SER A 327 9.22 -27.46 -23.84
N LYS A 328 9.62 -28.74 -23.84
CA LYS A 328 9.64 -29.61 -25.02
C LYS A 328 8.98 -30.96 -24.68
N PHE A 329 8.01 -31.38 -25.50
CA PHE A 329 7.24 -32.59 -25.25
C PHE A 329 6.57 -32.65 -23.86
N GLY A 330 6.14 -31.48 -23.31
CA GLY A 330 5.54 -31.39 -21.98
C GLY A 330 6.53 -31.34 -20.81
N PHE A 331 7.83 -31.43 -21.07
CA PHE A 331 8.86 -31.37 -20.02
C PHE A 331 9.53 -29.99 -20.00
N TYR A 332 9.47 -29.33 -18.85
CA TYR A 332 10.14 -28.07 -18.60
C TYR A 332 11.66 -28.20 -18.53
N ARG A 333 12.37 -27.42 -19.32
CA ARG A 333 13.84 -27.43 -19.38
C ARG A 333 14.46 -26.45 -18.41
N ARG A 334 14.64 -26.87 -17.17
CA ARG A 334 15.09 -26.03 -16.05
C ARG A 334 16.36 -25.22 -16.33
N LYS A 335 17.35 -25.77 -17.03
CA LYS A 335 18.58 -25.04 -17.40
C LYS A 335 18.30 -23.82 -18.31
N LEU A 336 17.35 -23.93 -19.22
CA LEU A 336 16.96 -22.82 -20.10
C LEU A 336 16.14 -21.79 -19.33
N GLY A 337 15.25 -22.22 -18.43
CA GLY A 337 14.51 -21.32 -17.57
C GLY A 337 15.41 -20.48 -16.69
N ARG A 338 16.39 -21.11 -16.05
CA ARG A 338 17.36 -20.39 -15.23
C ARG A 338 18.16 -19.37 -16.03
N LYS A 339 18.64 -19.74 -17.21
CA LYS A 339 19.36 -18.82 -18.10
C LYS A 339 18.48 -17.63 -18.50
N ALA A 340 17.21 -17.89 -18.89
CA ALA A 340 16.26 -16.84 -19.22
C ALA A 340 15.98 -15.90 -18.03
N ALA A 341 15.81 -16.44 -16.83
CA ALA A 341 15.63 -15.64 -15.62
C ALA A 341 16.86 -14.77 -15.29
N GLU A 342 18.07 -15.32 -15.40
CA GLU A 342 19.34 -14.61 -15.21
C GLU A 342 19.48 -13.45 -16.22
N GLU A 343 19.12 -13.66 -17.49
CA GLU A 343 19.12 -12.64 -18.54
C GLU A 343 18.09 -11.52 -18.30
N MET A 344 16.96 -11.82 -17.64
CA MET A 344 15.93 -10.82 -17.28
C MET A 344 16.31 -9.99 -16.05
N ILE A 345 17.17 -10.49 -15.18
CA ILE A 345 17.56 -9.85 -13.93
C ILE A 345 18.83 -8.99 -14.12
N SER A 346 19.67 -9.32 -15.11
CA SER A 346 20.91 -8.60 -15.41
C SER A 346 20.63 -7.27 -16.12
#